data_d244bf170d826fe2366ccf73515cbcca
#
_entry.id   d244bf170d826fe2366ccf73515cbcca
#
_cell.length_a   1.000
_cell.length_b   1.000
_cell.length_c   1.000
_cell.angle_alpha   90.00
_cell.angle_beta   90.00
_cell.angle_gamma   90.00
#
_symmetry.space_group_name_H-M   'P 1'
#
loop_
_entity.id
_entity.type
_entity.pdbx_description
1 polymer ?
#
loop_
_entity_poly.entity_id
_entity_poly.type
_entity_poly.pdbx_seq_one_letter_code
_entity_poly.pdbx_strand_id
1 'polypeptide(L)'
;MCKQISISLLFLLPLKVAAATHPTALELLDKYAANQDKLGSFIAKTEQTITSHWSNKEGPNFHRWVIEFRLDGKRKHLGLYIWDDLPAKDAPTPIENALHYCELWDGKRYFEYSKPMKTSDPADGTLYVSADPSKAKYTLNICEGLPFLGVRYSDSERIDSVLRQAGFISVRDELEQVGSVACYVIDAKATSGTYTVWLDPDHGYSIAKADVRVGPNDFYRGRQFKDNQRDALSIKNVRFEQVDNVWIPMEADLYRTSTRQDGPSVESVIHQKITQITLNPDHDALASFVPVTEKGTEIILDSGVRYTWQEGMQFVVDEWDGSIKYVPKDWAILVAVGKPLPKLDGIELTLTAEQTENRAILLCFLDMDQRPSRHCITQLAQKAAELKERGVIVVAVQATQVEEKTLSDWTKKYNIPFPVGTITADVEKTRFAWGVRSLPWLILGDKKHVVRVEGFAVSELDGEVERIKAGEVQP
;
A
#
# COMPACT_ATOMS: atom_id res chain seq x y z
N MET A 1 -3.74 91.99 34.89
CA MET A 1 -4.18 90.56 34.86
C MET A 1 -3.95 90.00 33.47
N CYS A 2 -2.79 89.43 33.22
CA CYS A 2 -2.47 88.73 31.95
C CYS A 2 -2.76 87.22 32.10
N LYS A 3 -3.70 86.69 31.32
CA LYS A 3 -3.95 85.26 31.21
C LYS A 3 -3.01 84.65 30.17
N GLN A 4 -2.08 83.89 30.62
CA GLN A 4 -1.27 83.01 29.75
C GLN A 4 -2.15 81.89 29.18
N ILE A 5 -2.19 81.78 27.87
CA ILE A 5 -2.79 80.61 27.13
C ILE A 5 -1.66 79.68 26.79
N SER A 6 -1.63 78.47 27.47
CA SER A 6 -0.73 77.42 27.13
C SER A 6 -1.31 76.60 25.94
N ILE A 7 -0.63 76.64 24.82
CA ILE A 7 -0.94 75.82 23.65
C ILE A 7 -0.17 74.46 23.81
N SER A 8 -0.88 73.39 24.13
CA SER A 8 -0.33 72.06 24.12
C SER A 8 -0.23 71.56 22.68
N LEU A 9 0.99 71.39 22.18
CA LEU A 9 1.30 70.83 20.89
C LEU A 9 1.17 69.31 21.01
N LEU A 10 0.09 68.70 20.45
CA LEU A 10 -0.08 67.27 20.36
C LEU A 10 0.79 66.73 19.19
N PHE A 11 1.90 66.10 19.51
CA PHE A 11 2.69 65.31 18.51
C PHE A 11 1.91 64.11 18.08
N LEU A 12 1.31 64.12 16.88
CA LEU A 12 0.83 62.95 16.15
C LEU A 12 2.05 62.18 15.66
N LEU A 13 2.41 61.12 16.39
CA LEU A 13 3.34 60.11 15.87
C LEU A 13 2.64 59.40 14.71
N PRO A 14 3.29 59.25 13.54
CA PRO A 14 2.74 58.46 12.46
C PRO A 14 2.67 57.01 12.92
N LEU A 15 1.46 56.42 13.05
CA LEU A 15 1.28 54.98 13.09
C LEU A 15 1.90 54.44 11.80
N LYS A 16 3.06 53.79 11.90
CA LYS A 16 3.54 52.88 10.86
C LYS A 16 2.53 51.75 10.82
N VAL A 17 1.56 51.81 9.91
CA VAL A 17 0.84 50.65 9.46
C VAL A 17 1.90 49.74 8.84
N ALA A 18 2.27 48.71 9.56
CA ALA A 18 3.09 47.65 8.98
C ALA A 18 2.30 47.13 7.75
N ALA A 19 2.84 47.36 6.57
CA ALA A 19 2.30 46.74 5.37
C ALA A 19 2.21 45.24 5.65
N ALA A 20 1.01 44.71 5.60
CA ALA A 20 0.82 43.26 5.75
C ALA A 20 1.72 42.58 4.71
N THR A 21 2.75 41.91 5.17
CA THR A 21 3.66 41.19 4.27
C THR A 21 2.84 40.16 3.52
N HIS A 22 2.83 40.22 2.19
CA HIS A 22 2.15 39.29 1.35
C HIS A 22 2.71 37.90 1.64
N PRO A 23 1.86 36.86 1.88
CA PRO A 23 2.36 35.52 2.23
C PRO A 23 3.20 34.92 1.10
N THR A 24 4.26 34.22 1.46
CA THR A 24 5.07 33.48 0.51
C THR A 24 4.32 32.24 0.00
N ALA A 25 4.77 31.69 -1.13
CA ALA A 25 4.20 30.46 -1.67
C ALA A 25 4.29 29.31 -0.66
N LEU A 26 5.41 29.21 0.07
CA LEU A 26 5.60 28.14 1.07
C LEU A 26 4.64 28.28 2.24
N GLU A 27 4.41 29.50 2.75
CA GLU A 27 3.43 29.75 3.81
C GLU A 27 2.00 29.39 3.37
N LEU A 28 1.64 29.66 2.12
CA LEU A 28 0.34 29.28 1.57
C LEU A 28 0.22 27.76 1.43
N LEU A 29 1.28 27.08 0.96
CA LEU A 29 1.32 25.63 0.87
C LEU A 29 1.30 24.96 2.24
N ASP A 30 1.87 25.58 3.30
CA ASP A 30 1.77 25.08 4.67
C ASP A 30 0.33 25.13 5.18
N LYS A 31 -0.40 26.22 4.88
CA LYS A 31 -1.82 26.35 5.25
C LYS A 31 -2.69 25.33 4.50
N TYR A 32 -2.45 25.15 3.20
CA TYR A 32 -3.11 24.10 2.40
C TYR A 32 -2.82 22.72 2.99
N ALA A 33 -1.54 22.40 3.24
CA ALA A 33 -1.12 21.11 3.78
C ALA A 33 -1.78 20.83 5.14
N ALA A 34 -1.84 21.80 6.04
CA ALA A 34 -2.48 21.68 7.35
C ALA A 34 -3.98 21.32 7.26
N ASN A 35 -4.68 21.77 6.22
CA ASN A 35 -6.07 21.33 5.97
C ASN A 35 -6.12 19.91 5.41
N GLN A 36 -5.22 19.57 4.47
CA GLN A 36 -5.16 18.25 3.85
C GLN A 36 -4.72 17.14 4.83
N ASP A 37 -3.87 17.47 5.80
CA ASP A 37 -3.40 16.51 6.82
C ASP A 37 -4.53 16.01 7.72
N LYS A 38 -5.64 16.73 7.80
CA LYS A 38 -6.87 16.29 8.49
C LYS A 38 -7.61 15.18 7.72
N LEU A 39 -7.27 14.97 6.45
CA LEU A 39 -7.83 13.92 5.59
C LEU A 39 -6.95 12.67 5.57
N GLY A 40 -6.24 12.38 6.66
CA GLY A 40 -5.37 11.20 6.77
C GLY A 40 -6.10 9.86 6.85
N SER A 41 -7.39 9.88 7.21
CA SER A 41 -8.25 8.70 7.30
C SER A 41 -9.69 9.06 6.92
N PHE A 42 -10.22 8.42 5.88
CA PHE A 42 -11.61 8.65 5.44
C PHE A 42 -12.15 7.54 4.54
N ILE A 43 -13.47 7.53 4.37
CA ILE A 43 -14.20 6.82 3.30
C ILE A 43 -14.97 7.86 2.51
N ALA A 44 -14.80 7.90 1.19
CA ALA A 44 -15.54 8.78 0.31
C ALA A 44 -16.17 8.01 -0.85
N LYS A 45 -17.42 8.36 -1.19
CA LYS A 45 -18.08 7.90 -2.39
C LYS A 45 -18.29 9.08 -3.32
N THR A 46 -17.89 8.93 -4.58
CA THR A 46 -17.87 9.98 -5.57
C THR A 46 -18.58 9.49 -6.84
N GLU A 47 -19.38 10.35 -7.43
CA GLU A 47 -19.97 10.12 -8.74
C GLU A 47 -19.33 11.06 -9.76
N GLN A 48 -19.02 10.54 -10.94
CA GLN A 48 -18.54 11.30 -12.08
C GLN A 48 -19.45 11.07 -13.28
N THR A 49 -19.82 12.16 -13.95
CA THR A 49 -20.40 12.11 -15.30
C THR A 49 -19.40 12.75 -16.25
N ILE A 50 -19.07 12.01 -17.31
CA ILE A 50 -18.00 12.36 -18.25
C ILE A 50 -18.60 12.52 -19.63
N THR A 51 -18.33 13.65 -20.28
CA THR A 51 -18.63 13.87 -21.68
C THR A 51 -17.31 14.06 -22.42
N SER A 52 -17.01 13.20 -23.39
CA SER A 52 -15.77 13.23 -24.14
C SER A 52 -16.01 13.41 -25.63
N HIS A 53 -15.20 14.27 -26.27
CA HIS A 53 -15.19 14.48 -27.72
C HIS A 53 -13.82 14.03 -28.26
N TRP A 54 -13.86 13.05 -29.16
CA TRP A 54 -12.66 12.52 -29.81
C TRP A 54 -12.54 13.11 -31.22
N SER A 55 -11.34 13.56 -31.61
CA SER A 55 -11.12 14.17 -32.92
C SER A 55 -11.39 13.23 -34.13
N ASN A 56 -11.47 11.92 -33.89
CA ASN A 56 -11.73 10.89 -34.90
C ASN A 56 -13.11 10.24 -34.79
N LYS A 57 -14.01 10.77 -33.94
CA LYS A 57 -15.38 10.26 -33.77
C LYS A 57 -16.38 11.39 -33.94
N GLU A 58 -17.54 11.08 -34.48
CA GLU A 58 -18.66 12.00 -34.53
C GLU A 58 -19.46 11.96 -33.22
N GLY A 59 -19.79 13.13 -32.72
CA GLY A 59 -20.57 13.30 -31.49
C GLY A 59 -19.82 13.03 -30.17
N PRO A 60 -20.49 13.29 -29.06
CA PRO A 60 -19.94 13.04 -27.74
C PRO A 60 -20.05 11.56 -27.30
N ASN A 61 -19.11 11.10 -26.55
CA ASN A 61 -19.19 9.86 -25.77
C ASN A 61 -19.55 10.19 -24.33
N PHE A 62 -20.48 9.47 -23.74
CA PHE A 62 -20.91 9.64 -22.36
C PHE A 62 -20.44 8.47 -21.51
N HIS A 63 -19.90 8.79 -20.32
CA HIS A 63 -19.47 7.79 -19.34
C HIS A 63 -19.98 8.20 -17.97
N ARG A 64 -20.20 7.22 -17.10
CA ARG A 64 -20.48 7.43 -15.69
C ARG A 64 -19.61 6.53 -14.86
N TRP A 65 -19.00 7.10 -13.82
CA TRP A 65 -18.18 6.37 -12.87
C TRP A 65 -18.72 6.59 -11.47
N VAL A 66 -18.77 5.53 -10.70
CA VAL A 66 -18.98 5.58 -9.25
C VAL A 66 -17.72 5.07 -8.60
N ILE A 67 -17.14 5.91 -7.75
CA ILE A 67 -15.84 5.70 -7.16
C ILE A 67 -16.03 5.61 -5.65
N GLU A 68 -15.55 4.55 -5.04
CA GLU A 68 -15.40 4.46 -3.60
C GLU A 68 -13.91 4.49 -3.25
N PHE A 69 -13.53 5.45 -2.44
CA PHE A 69 -12.16 5.59 -1.99
C PHE A 69 -12.06 5.51 -0.47
N ARG A 70 -11.16 4.68 0.03
CA ARG A 70 -10.87 4.51 1.45
C ARG A 70 -9.39 4.73 1.69
N LEU A 71 -9.07 5.56 2.67
CA LEU A 71 -7.70 5.89 3.06
C LEU A 71 -7.54 5.74 4.56
N ASP A 72 -6.45 5.13 5.00
CA ASP A 72 -6.01 5.11 6.39
C ASP A 72 -4.47 5.06 6.43
N GLY A 73 -3.86 6.21 6.56
CA GLY A 73 -2.42 6.37 6.48
C GLY A 73 -1.83 5.80 5.20
N LYS A 74 -1.23 4.61 5.27
CA LYS A 74 -0.65 3.92 4.10
C LYS A 74 -1.61 2.95 3.43
N ARG A 75 -2.68 2.51 4.12
CA ARG A 75 -3.69 1.61 3.55
C ARG A 75 -4.60 2.37 2.59
N LYS A 76 -4.90 1.78 1.44
CA LYS A 76 -5.69 2.42 0.39
C LYS A 76 -6.62 1.42 -0.27
N HIS A 77 -7.82 1.83 -0.56
CA HIS A 77 -8.78 1.06 -1.34
C HIS A 77 -9.46 1.99 -2.34
N LEU A 78 -9.47 1.59 -3.59
CA LEU A 78 -10.16 2.23 -4.70
C LEU A 78 -11.10 1.22 -5.33
N GLY A 79 -12.40 1.46 -5.22
CA GLY A 79 -13.43 0.69 -5.92
C GLY A 79 -14.06 1.54 -7.02
N LEU A 80 -14.21 0.98 -8.21
CA LEU A 80 -14.73 1.64 -9.39
C LEU A 80 -15.86 0.82 -10.01
N TYR A 81 -16.99 1.47 -10.27
CA TYR A 81 -18.00 1.00 -11.21
C TYR A 81 -18.03 1.93 -12.40
N ILE A 82 -17.80 1.39 -13.58
CA ILE A 82 -17.61 2.13 -14.82
C ILE A 82 -18.66 1.73 -15.84
N TRP A 83 -19.38 2.69 -16.37
CA TRP A 83 -20.27 2.56 -17.53
C TRP A 83 -19.71 3.44 -18.63
N ASP A 84 -19.18 2.80 -19.65
CA ASP A 84 -18.62 3.47 -20.82
C ASP A 84 -19.59 3.44 -22.00
N ASP A 85 -19.41 4.37 -22.95
CA ASP A 85 -20.18 4.47 -24.21
C ASP A 85 -21.72 4.46 -23.99
N LEU A 86 -22.17 5.23 -22.99
CA LEU A 86 -23.61 5.40 -22.75
C LEU A 86 -24.28 6.11 -23.93
N PRO A 87 -25.52 5.73 -24.30
CA PRO A 87 -26.24 6.31 -25.44
C PRO A 87 -26.67 7.78 -25.20
N ALA A 88 -26.76 8.20 -23.94
CA ALA A 88 -27.07 9.57 -23.53
C ALA A 88 -26.49 9.86 -22.14
N LYS A 89 -26.32 11.14 -21.78
CA LYS A 89 -25.75 11.59 -20.51
C LYS A 89 -26.51 11.07 -19.28
N ASP A 90 -27.83 10.92 -19.42
CA ASP A 90 -28.76 10.50 -18.37
C ASP A 90 -29.28 9.06 -18.56
N ALA A 91 -28.59 8.27 -19.40
CA ALA A 91 -28.95 6.88 -19.64
C ALA A 91 -28.94 6.08 -18.33
N PRO A 92 -29.86 5.10 -18.16
CA PRO A 92 -29.84 4.21 -16.99
C PRO A 92 -28.51 3.45 -16.87
N THR A 93 -28.01 3.33 -15.63
CA THR A 93 -26.74 2.65 -15.32
C THR A 93 -26.97 1.52 -14.31
N PRO A 94 -27.62 0.39 -14.70
CA PRO A 94 -27.76 -0.77 -13.83
C PRO A 94 -26.37 -1.33 -13.45
N ILE A 95 -26.19 -1.74 -12.18
CA ILE A 95 -24.88 -2.15 -11.66
C ILE A 95 -24.33 -3.40 -12.34
N GLU A 96 -25.22 -4.29 -12.77
CA GLU A 96 -24.86 -5.50 -13.51
C GLU A 96 -24.22 -5.22 -14.89
N ASN A 97 -24.37 -4.00 -15.40
CA ASN A 97 -23.75 -3.57 -16.66
C ASN A 97 -22.48 -2.76 -16.46
N ALA A 98 -22.00 -2.61 -15.23
CA ALA A 98 -20.77 -1.90 -14.95
C ALA A 98 -19.55 -2.82 -15.10
N LEU A 99 -18.44 -2.27 -15.60
CA LEU A 99 -17.13 -2.83 -15.28
C LEU A 99 -16.88 -2.57 -13.81
N HIS A 100 -16.66 -3.63 -13.03
CA HIS A 100 -16.22 -3.50 -11.65
C HIS A 100 -14.71 -3.68 -11.58
N TYR A 101 -14.03 -2.66 -11.08
CA TYR A 101 -12.60 -2.65 -10.88
C TYR A 101 -12.28 -2.20 -9.45
N CYS A 102 -11.33 -2.85 -8.80
CA CYS A 102 -10.92 -2.51 -7.46
C CYS A 102 -9.40 -2.66 -7.31
N GLU A 103 -8.76 -1.67 -6.73
CA GLU A 103 -7.38 -1.73 -6.27
C GLU A 103 -7.32 -1.54 -4.76
N LEU A 104 -6.50 -2.33 -4.09
CA LEU A 104 -6.38 -2.26 -2.63
C LEU A 104 -4.92 -2.51 -2.20
N TRP A 105 -4.44 -1.69 -1.29
CA TRP A 105 -3.22 -1.90 -0.53
C TRP A 105 -3.56 -1.97 0.96
N ASP A 106 -3.38 -3.14 1.58
CA ASP A 106 -3.71 -3.37 3.00
C ASP A 106 -2.57 -3.03 3.97
N GLY A 107 -1.45 -2.51 3.44
CA GLY A 107 -0.21 -2.22 4.19
C GLY A 107 0.88 -3.28 3.98
N LYS A 108 0.54 -4.45 3.44
CA LYS A 108 1.46 -5.56 3.16
C LYS A 108 1.27 -6.17 1.77
N ARG A 109 0.05 -6.16 1.24
CA ARG A 109 -0.34 -6.83 0.00
C ARG A 109 -1.11 -5.87 -0.89
N TYR A 110 -0.84 -5.96 -2.17
CA TYR A 110 -1.61 -5.33 -3.23
C TYR A 110 -2.59 -6.32 -3.81
N PHE A 111 -3.81 -5.85 -4.02
CA PHE A 111 -4.87 -6.60 -4.67
C PHE A 111 -5.45 -5.75 -5.80
N GLU A 112 -5.62 -6.37 -6.96
CA GLU A 112 -6.30 -5.78 -8.11
C GLU A 112 -7.40 -6.74 -8.57
N TYR A 113 -8.65 -6.31 -8.44
CA TYR A 113 -9.81 -7.08 -8.87
C TYR A 113 -10.43 -6.44 -10.10
N SER A 114 -10.77 -7.25 -11.07
CA SER A 114 -11.55 -6.80 -12.21
C SER A 114 -12.61 -7.84 -12.59
N LYS A 115 -13.82 -7.35 -12.88
CA LYS A 115 -14.90 -8.16 -13.41
C LYS A 115 -15.46 -7.45 -14.65
N PRO A 116 -15.44 -8.12 -15.82
CA PRO A 116 -15.92 -7.53 -17.07
C PRO A 116 -17.40 -7.13 -17.01
N MET A 117 -17.78 -6.20 -17.89
CA MET A 117 -19.18 -5.84 -18.11
C MET A 117 -19.99 -7.04 -18.64
N LYS A 118 -21.28 -7.08 -18.25
CA LYS A 118 -22.27 -8.04 -18.81
C LYS A 118 -22.06 -9.51 -18.46
N THR A 119 -21.31 -9.83 -17.42
CA THR A 119 -21.24 -11.20 -16.93
C THR A 119 -21.81 -11.29 -15.52
N SER A 120 -22.75 -12.19 -15.32
CA SER A 120 -23.31 -12.51 -14.01
C SER A 120 -22.54 -13.64 -13.32
N ASP A 121 -21.63 -14.30 -14.05
CA ASP A 121 -20.82 -15.40 -13.47
C ASP A 121 -19.70 -14.83 -12.60
N PRO A 122 -19.66 -15.16 -11.29
CA PRO A 122 -18.54 -14.82 -10.43
C PRO A 122 -17.20 -15.34 -10.92
N ALA A 123 -17.18 -16.46 -11.65
CA ALA A 123 -15.99 -17.06 -12.23
C ALA A 123 -15.29 -16.17 -13.28
N ASP A 124 -16.00 -15.17 -13.82
CA ASP A 124 -15.39 -14.22 -14.76
C ASP A 124 -14.58 -13.10 -14.06
N GLY A 125 -14.60 -13.02 -12.73
CA GLY A 125 -13.77 -12.11 -11.95
C GLY A 125 -12.34 -12.62 -11.82
N THR A 126 -11.37 -11.70 -11.93
CA THR A 126 -9.95 -12.00 -11.70
C THR A 126 -9.42 -11.15 -10.56
N LEU A 127 -8.73 -11.78 -9.61
CA LEU A 127 -8.02 -11.14 -8.51
C LEU A 127 -6.51 -11.37 -8.66
N TYR A 128 -5.78 -10.32 -8.99
CA TYR A 128 -4.32 -10.34 -8.92
C TYR A 128 -3.86 -9.98 -7.51
N VAL A 129 -2.85 -10.70 -6.98
CA VAL A 129 -2.31 -10.48 -5.63
C VAL A 129 -0.79 -10.41 -5.68
N SER A 130 -0.21 -9.35 -5.09
CA SER A 130 1.23 -9.12 -5.04
C SER A 130 1.67 -8.62 -3.67
N ALA A 131 2.88 -8.97 -3.25
CA ALA A 131 3.54 -8.37 -2.09
C ALA A 131 4.42 -7.16 -2.46
N ASP A 132 4.54 -6.81 -3.74
CA ASP A 132 5.34 -5.70 -4.22
C ASP A 132 4.67 -4.35 -3.89
N PRO A 133 5.25 -3.52 -2.98
CA PRO A 133 4.69 -2.22 -2.63
C PRO A 133 4.69 -1.21 -3.79
N SER A 134 5.50 -1.45 -4.83
CA SER A 134 5.52 -0.58 -6.01
C SER A 134 4.21 -0.61 -6.78
N LYS A 135 3.46 -1.71 -6.71
CA LYS A 135 2.12 -1.85 -7.30
C LYS A 135 1.13 -0.87 -6.68
N ALA A 136 1.18 -0.69 -5.36
CA ALA A 136 0.33 0.26 -4.65
C ALA A 136 0.58 1.74 -5.01
N LYS A 137 1.74 2.03 -5.61
CA LYS A 137 2.11 3.40 -6.01
C LYS A 137 1.18 3.96 -7.09
N TYR A 138 0.58 3.09 -7.90
CA TYR A 138 -0.28 3.47 -9.02
C TYR A 138 -1.78 3.35 -8.73
N THR A 139 -2.17 2.84 -7.56
CA THR A 139 -3.56 2.59 -7.14
C THR A 139 -4.48 3.82 -7.24
N LEU A 140 -3.95 5.03 -7.35
CA LEU A 140 -4.72 6.27 -7.43
C LEU A 140 -4.68 6.93 -8.81
N ASN A 141 -3.95 6.37 -9.78
CA ASN A 141 -3.74 7.00 -11.08
C ASN A 141 -4.98 7.00 -11.98
N ILE A 142 -5.97 6.18 -11.67
CA ILE A 142 -7.19 6.05 -12.48
C ILE A 142 -8.19 7.16 -12.17
N CYS A 143 -8.14 7.75 -10.98
CA CYS A 143 -9.11 8.74 -10.53
C CYS A 143 -8.62 10.17 -10.72
N GLU A 144 -8.84 10.70 -11.90
CA GLU A 144 -8.54 12.10 -12.25
C GLU A 144 -9.29 13.13 -11.39
N GLY A 145 -10.31 12.69 -10.67
CA GLY A 145 -11.12 13.54 -9.82
C GLY A 145 -10.64 13.72 -8.37
N LEU A 146 -9.67 12.95 -7.92
CA LEU A 146 -9.12 13.09 -6.58
C LEU A 146 -8.14 14.26 -6.36
N PRO A 147 -7.63 14.97 -7.40
CA PRO A 147 -6.78 16.13 -7.18
C PRO A 147 -7.36 17.17 -6.24
N PHE A 148 -8.68 17.35 -6.26
CA PHE A 148 -9.29 18.33 -5.38
C PHE A 148 -9.48 17.85 -3.93
N LEU A 149 -9.29 16.54 -3.66
CA LEU A 149 -9.10 16.00 -2.31
C LEU A 149 -7.62 16.04 -1.86
N GLY A 150 -6.77 16.82 -2.54
CA GLY A 150 -5.37 16.97 -2.18
C GLY A 150 -4.44 15.92 -2.76
N VAL A 151 -4.97 14.97 -3.52
CA VAL A 151 -4.17 13.95 -4.21
C VAL A 151 -3.69 14.51 -5.54
N ARG A 152 -2.44 14.24 -5.90
CA ARG A 152 -1.86 14.69 -7.15
C ARG A 152 -2.54 14.06 -8.34
N TYR A 153 -2.65 14.86 -9.40
CA TYR A 153 -3.18 14.47 -10.70
C TYR A 153 -2.43 13.29 -11.38
N SER A 154 -1.20 12.96 -11.04
CA SER A 154 -0.43 12.00 -11.83
C SER A 154 0.31 10.88 -11.11
N ASP A 155 0.75 11.03 -9.88
CA ASP A 155 1.67 10.06 -9.26
C ASP A 155 1.43 9.83 -7.76
N SER A 156 0.20 9.93 -7.32
CA SER A 156 -0.19 9.70 -5.90
C SER A 156 0.50 10.64 -4.89
N GLU A 157 1.20 11.66 -5.35
CA GLU A 157 1.77 12.68 -4.47
C GLU A 157 0.78 13.82 -4.29
N ARG A 158 0.75 14.41 -3.13
CA ARG A 158 -0.04 15.61 -2.86
C ARG A 158 0.51 16.79 -3.68
N ILE A 159 -0.39 17.64 -4.15
CA ILE A 159 -0.01 18.78 -5.02
C ILE A 159 0.98 19.74 -4.33
N ASP A 160 0.88 19.94 -3.01
CA ASP A 160 1.82 20.76 -2.25
C ASP A 160 3.26 20.20 -2.29
N SER A 161 3.43 18.88 -2.22
CA SER A 161 4.75 18.25 -2.38
C SER A 161 5.36 18.53 -3.76
N VAL A 162 4.54 18.47 -4.80
CA VAL A 162 4.96 18.78 -6.17
C VAL A 162 5.38 20.24 -6.32
N LEU A 163 4.56 21.16 -5.79
CA LEU A 163 4.81 22.59 -5.91
C LEU A 163 6.02 23.04 -5.07
N ARG A 164 6.28 22.40 -3.93
CA ARG A 164 7.49 22.64 -3.12
C ARG A 164 8.79 22.25 -3.83
N GLN A 165 8.72 21.25 -4.71
CA GLN A 165 9.86 20.77 -5.50
C GLN A 165 9.97 21.46 -6.86
N ALA A 166 9.10 22.43 -7.16
CA ALA A 166 9.12 23.15 -8.42
C ALA A 166 10.41 23.97 -8.59
N GLY A 167 10.98 23.96 -9.79
CA GLY A 167 12.15 24.78 -10.13
C GLY A 167 11.84 26.29 -10.15
N PHE A 168 10.56 26.62 -10.29
CA PHE A 168 10.04 27.99 -10.18
C PHE A 168 8.70 27.95 -9.44
N ILE A 169 8.54 28.84 -8.46
CA ILE A 169 7.27 29.05 -7.74
C ILE A 169 7.16 30.52 -7.34
N SER A 170 5.98 31.11 -7.55
CA SER A 170 5.69 32.47 -7.16
C SER A 170 4.23 32.66 -6.74
N VAL A 171 3.97 33.65 -5.90
CA VAL A 171 2.61 34.09 -5.57
C VAL A 171 2.38 35.40 -6.34
N ARG A 172 1.19 35.58 -6.91
CA ARG A 172 0.80 36.85 -7.54
C ARG A 172 0.57 37.92 -6.46
N ASP A 173 0.93 39.16 -6.79
CA ASP A 173 0.81 40.26 -5.84
C ASP A 173 -0.65 40.62 -5.50
N GLU A 174 -1.58 40.32 -6.43
CA GLU A 174 -3.01 40.62 -6.26
C GLU A 174 -3.79 39.31 -6.09
N LEU A 175 -4.80 39.34 -5.20
CA LEU A 175 -5.77 38.26 -5.08
C LEU A 175 -6.68 38.24 -6.31
N GLU A 176 -7.02 37.07 -6.79
CA GLU A 176 -7.97 36.92 -7.88
C GLU A 176 -9.31 36.38 -7.41
N GLN A 177 -10.38 36.90 -7.96
CA GLN A 177 -11.73 36.43 -7.63
C GLN A 177 -12.03 35.09 -8.29
N VAL A 178 -12.44 34.14 -7.45
CA VAL A 178 -13.03 32.87 -7.89
C VAL A 178 -14.44 32.76 -7.29
N GLY A 179 -15.46 32.98 -8.12
CA GLY A 179 -16.80 33.21 -7.59
C GLY A 179 -16.89 34.44 -6.72
N SER A 180 -17.26 34.29 -5.45
CA SER A 180 -17.35 35.35 -4.47
C SER A 180 -16.12 35.55 -3.56
N VAL A 181 -15.10 34.68 -3.71
CA VAL A 181 -13.95 34.63 -2.81
C VAL A 181 -12.69 35.16 -3.48
N ALA A 182 -11.93 35.99 -2.77
CA ALA A 182 -10.62 36.47 -3.20
C ALA A 182 -9.53 35.43 -2.83
N CYS A 183 -8.98 34.76 -3.83
CA CYS A 183 -8.03 33.65 -3.69
C CYS A 183 -6.58 34.11 -3.88
N TYR A 184 -5.67 33.51 -3.15
CA TYR A 184 -4.23 33.59 -3.44
C TYR A 184 -3.91 32.73 -4.67
N VAL A 185 -3.05 33.24 -5.56
CA VAL A 185 -2.69 32.53 -6.78
C VAL A 185 -1.21 32.16 -6.74
N ILE A 186 -0.94 30.86 -6.90
CA ILE A 186 0.42 30.32 -7.01
C ILE A 186 0.64 29.89 -8.45
N ASP A 187 1.69 30.42 -9.09
CA ASP A 187 2.22 29.93 -10.36
C ASP A 187 3.50 29.12 -10.10
N ALA A 188 3.60 27.94 -10.71
CA ALA A 188 4.75 27.07 -10.54
C ALA A 188 5.10 26.30 -11.81
N LYS A 189 6.41 26.01 -12.02
CA LYS A 189 6.93 25.09 -13.03
C LYS A 189 7.68 23.97 -12.34
N ALA A 190 7.07 22.81 -12.32
CA ALA A 190 7.65 21.57 -11.84
C ALA A 190 8.15 20.70 -13.01
N THR A 191 8.86 19.62 -12.72
CA THR A 191 9.27 18.62 -13.71
C THR A 191 8.08 17.96 -14.42
N SER A 192 6.92 17.94 -13.78
CA SER A 192 5.68 17.34 -14.27
C SER A 192 4.73 18.30 -14.98
N GLY A 193 5.12 19.56 -15.18
CA GLY A 193 4.30 20.53 -15.89
C GLY A 193 4.26 21.92 -15.26
N THR A 194 3.39 22.76 -15.81
CA THR A 194 3.14 24.12 -15.30
C THR A 194 1.81 24.11 -14.55
N TYR A 195 1.79 24.76 -13.41
CA TYR A 195 0.66 24.81 -12.49
C TYR A 195 0.30 26.25 -12.18
N THR A 196 -1.00 26.58 -12.21
CA THR A 196 -1.58 27.75 -11.60
C THR A 196 -2.67 27.29 -10.65
N VAL A 197 -2.56 27.63 -9.37
CA VAL A 197 -3.47 27.15 -8.32
C VAL A 197 -4.02 28.32 -7.54
N TRP A 198 -5.33 28.39 -7.40
CA TRP A 198 -6.06 29.38 -6.61
C TRP A 198 -6.44 28.77 -5.26
N LEU A 199 -5.88 29.31 -4.19
CA LEU A 199 -6.13 28.86 -2.82
C LEU A 199 -7.13 29.78 -2.13
N ASP A 200 -8.21 29.21 -1.63
CA ASP A 200 -9.31 29.90 -0.99
C ASP A 200 -9.07 30.00 0.53
N PRO A 201 -8.79 31.22 1.06
CA PRO A 201 -8.50 31.40 2.47
C PRO A 201 -9.72 31.12 3.38
N ASP A 202 -10.95 31.32 2.89
CA ASP A 202 -12.17 31.16 3.65
C ASP A 202 -12.53 29.66 3.82
N HIS A 203 -11.99 28.80 2.94
CA HIS A 203 -12.21 27.35 2.95
C HIS A 203 -10.91 26.58 3.26
N GLY A 204 -10.13 27.06 4.25
CA GLY A 204 -8.95 26.35 4.73
C GLY A 204 -7.80 26.27 3.71
N TYR A 205 -7.69 27.27 2.85
CA TYR A 205 -6.72 27.31 1.74
C TYR A 205 -6.85 26.15 0.76
N SER A 206 -8.04 25.55 0.67
CA SER A 206 -8.35 24.53 -0.32
C SER A 206 -8.32 25.09 -1.74
N ILE A 207 -8.16 24.21 -2.74
CA ILE A 207 -8.08 24.60 -4.14
C ILE A 207 -9.47 24.97 -4.66
N ALA A 208 -9.71 26.26 -4.92
CA ALA A 208 -10.94 26.77 -5.53
C ALA A 208 -10.93 26.67 -7.08
N LYS A 209 -9.72 26.71 -7.66
CA LYS A 209 -9.48 26.58 -9.10
C LYS A 209 -8.05 26.11 -9.32
N ALA A 210 -7.83 25.33 -10.36
CA ALA A 210 -6.49 24.97 -10.79
C ALA A 210 -6.42 24.86 -12.32
N ASP A 211 -5.27 25.25 -12.88
CA ASP A 211 -4.92 25.02 -14.27
C ASP A 211 -3.56 24.29 -14.30
N VAL A 212 -3.52 23.10 -14.92
CA VAL A 212 -2.32 22.29 -15.07
C VAL A 212 -2.06 22.05 -16.55
N ARG A 213 -0.82 22.23 -16.99
CA ARG A 213 -0.41 21.99 -18.37
C ARG A 213 0.84 21.14 -18.38
N VAL A 214 0.79 20.04 -19.13
CA VAL A 214 1.90 19.13 -19.38
C VAL A 214 2.25 19.20 -20.86
N GLY A 215 3.50 19.43 -21.18
CA GLY A 215 3.97 19.58 -22.56
C GLY A 215 5.25 18.80 -22.83
N PRO A 216 5.90 19.05 -23.98
CA PRO A 216 7.16 18.41 -24.30
C PRO A 216 8.20 18.56 -23.20
N ASN A 217 8.95 17.51 -22.97
CA ASN A 217 9.99 17.38 -21.95
C ASN A 217 9.50 17.35 -20.48
N ASP A 218 8.21 17.56 -20.21
CA ASP A 218 7.68 17.35 -18.89
C ASP A 218 7.58 15.85 -18.57
N PHE A 219 7.81 15.49 -17.31
CA PHE A 219 7.74 14.11 -16.83
C PHE A 219 6.36 13.85 -16.23
N TYR A 220 5.60 12.93 -16.83
CA TYR A 220 4.24 12.65 -16.44
C TYR A 220 3.95 11.15 -16.44
N ARG A 221 3.42 10.61 -15.36
CA ARG A 221 3.18 9.17 -15.19
C ARG A 221 4.41 8.29 -15.48
N GLY A 222 5.58 8.70 -14.94
CA GLY A 222 6.82 7.95 -15.09
C GLY A 222 7.48 7.99 -16.47
N ARG A 223 6.99 8.83 -17.40
CA ARG A 223 7.55 8.98 -18.76
C ARG A 223 7.63 10.43 -19.19
N GLN A 224 8.61 10.73 -20.04
CA GLN A 224 8.76 12.04 -20.64
C GLN A 224 7.78 12.23 -21.79
N PHE A 225 7.10 13.39 -21.83
CA PHE A 225 6.25 13.78 -22.96
C PHE A 225 7.08 14.13 -24.18
N LYS A 226 6.66 13.64 -25.34
CA LYS A 226 7.30 13.93 -26.63
C LYS A 226 6.80 15.25 -27.22
N ASP A 227 7.47 15.73 -28.27
CA ASP A 227 7.22 17.06 -28.86
C ASP A 227 5.78 17.37 -29.24
N ASN A 228 5.01 16.37 -29.66
CA ASN A 228 3.62 16.51 -30.09
C ASN A 228 2.60 16.05 -29.02
N GLN A 229 3.05 15.75 -27.81
CA GLN A 229 2.17 15.39 -26.71
C GLN A 229 1.84 16.61 -25.83
N ARG A 230 0.58 16.79 -25.52
CA ARG A 230 0.09 17.83 -24.62
C ARG A 230 -1.04 17.26 -23.77
N ASP A 231 -1.08 17.67 -22.52
CA ASP A 231 -2.21 17.42 -21.62
C ASP A 231 -2.50 18.71 -20.84
N ALA A 232 -3.74 19.07 -20.72
CA ALA A 232 -4.19 20.21 -19.94
C ALA A 232 -5.40 19.82 -19.10
N LEU A 233 -5.40 20.23 -17.84
CA LEU A 233 -6.49 20.05 -16.90
C LEU A 233 -6.82 21.39 -16.27
N SER A 234 -8.11 21.76 -16.25
CA SER A 234 -8.64 22.86 -15.47
C SER A 234 -9.68 22.35 -14.50
N ILE A 235 -9.56 22.72 -13.23
CA ILE A 235 -10.56 22.48 -12.18
C ILE A 235 -11.27 23.81 -11.92
N LYS A 236 -12.60 23.80 -11.97
CA LYS A 236 -13.46 24.98 -11.82
C LYS A 236 -14.72 24.63 -11.04
N ASN A 237 -15.49 25.69 -10.66
CA ASN A 237 -16.79 25.55 -10.01
C ASN A 237 -16.76 24.68 -8.76
N VAL A 238 -15.66 24.79 -7.98
CA VAL A 238 -15.51 24.00 -6.76
C VAL A 238 -16.48 24.50 -5.70
N ARG A 239 -17.24 23.57 -5.12
CA ARG A 239 -18.15 23.82 -4.00
C ARG A 239 -17.63 23.12 -2.76
N PHE A 240 -17.54 23.87 -1.67
CA PHE A 240 -17.03 23.38 -0.39
C PHE A 240 -18.17 23.11 0.58
N GLU A 241 -18.00 22.07 1.40
CA GLU A 241 -18.82 21.81 2.58
C GLU A 241 -17.90 21.55 3.77
N GLN A 242 -18.39 21.86 4.97
CA GLN A 242 -17.65 21.61 6.18
C GLN A 242 -18.12 20.28 6.82
N VAL A 243 -17.21 19.34 6.99
CA VAL A 243 -17.44 18.03 7.64
C VAL A 243 -16.46 17.92 8.78
N ASP A 244 -16.95 17.74 10.02
CA ASP A 244 -16.14 17.63 11.24
C ASP A 244 -15.07 18.74 11.37
N ASN A 245 -15.47 20.00 11.09
CA ASN A 245 -14.60 21.18 11.08
C ASN A 245 -13.49 21.15 10.05
N VAL A 246 -13.59 20.33 9.01
CA VAL A 246 -12.67 20.29 7.86
C VAL A 246 -13.42 20.75 6.62
N TRP A 247 -12.86 21.74 5.89
CA TRP A 247 -13.40 22.14 4.61
C TRP A 247 -13.02 21.14 3.52
N ILE A 248 -14.03 20.60 2.85
CA ILE A 248 -13.88 19.58 1.81
C ILE A 248 -14.51 20.06 0.52
N PRO A 249 -13.82 19.99 -0.62
CA PRO A 249 -14.40 20.23 -1.92
C PRO A 249 -15.33 19.07 -2.28
N MET A 250 -16.64 19.30 -2.26
CA MET A 250 -17.64 18.26 -2.48
C MET A 250 -18.06 18.12 -3.95
N GLU A 251 -17.86 19.16 -4.76
CA GLU A 251 -18.27 19.17 -6.15
C GLU A 251 -17.34 20.04 -6.99
N ALA A 252 -17.03 19.62 -8.21
CA ALA A 252 -16.22 20.39 -9.15
C ALA A 252 -16.46 19.96 -10.59
N ASP A 253 -16.14 20.86 -11.55
CA ASP A 253 -16.03 20.57 -12.96
C ASP A 253 -14.56 20.51 -13.37
N LEU A 254 -14.18 19.43 -14.05
CA LEU A 254 -12.85 19.23 -14.61
C LEU A 254 -12.93 19.27 -16.14
N TYR A 255 -12.12 20.10 -16.74
CA TYR A 255 -11.97 20.23 -18.19
C TYR A 255 -10.61 19.70 -18.57
N ARG A 256 -10.59 18.67 -19.39
CA ARG A 256 -9.34 18.05 -19.84
C ARG A 256 -9.23 18.06 -21.34
N THR A 257 -8.04 18.42 -21.83
CA THR A 257 -7.65 18.25 -23.24
C THR A 257 -6.38 17.42 -23.28
N SER A 258 -6.38 16.34 -24.07
CA SER A 258 -5.20 15.48 -24.24
C SER A 258 -4.93 15.27 -25.73
N THR A 259 -3.68 15.52 -26.14
CA THR A 259 -3.18 15.24 -27.48
C THR A 259 -2.14 14.13 -27.40
N ARG A 260 -2.37 13.04 -28.15
CA ARG A 260 -1.46 11.89 -28.21
C ARG A 260 -0.50 12.04 -29.39
N GLN A 261 0.64 11.38 -29.30
CA GLN A 261 1.66 11.44 -30.36
C GLN A 261 1.15 10.95 -31.72
N ASP A 262 0.52 9.77 -31.73
CA ASP A 262 0.10 9.06 -32.94
C ASP A 262 -1.38 8.64 -32.81
N GLY A 263 -2.21 9.50 -32.26
CA GLY A 263 -3.62 9.18 -32.02
C GLY A 263 -4.51 10.40 -31.96
N PRO A 264 -5.83 10.17 -31.84
CA PRO A 264 -6.79 11.24 -31.74
C PRO A 264 -6.60 12.07 -30.48
N SER A 265 -6.86 13.37 -30.56
CA SER A 265 -7.03 14.22 -29.39
C SER A 265 -8.39 13.96 -28.74
N VAL A 266 -8.47 14.21 -27.46
CA VAL A 266 -9.71 14.12 -26.68
C VAL A 266 -9.89 15.37 -25.83
N GLU A 267 -11.11 15.90 -25.85
CA GLU A 267 -11.59 16.91 -24.92
C GLU A 267 -12.65 16.29 -24.04
N SER A 268 -12.53 16.45 -22.74
CA SER A 268 -13.48 15.88 -21.77
C SER A 268 -13.94 16.92 -20.78
N VAL A 269 -15.21 16.89 -20.46
CA VAL A 269 -15.81 17.60 -19.33
C VAL A 269 -16.27 16.55 -18.34
N ILE A 270 -15.74 16.63 -17.12
CA ILE A 270 -16.02 15.71 -16.03
C ILE A 270 -16.71 16.51 -14.94
N HIS A 271 -17.97 16.22 -14.68
CA HIS A 271 -18.65 16.72 -13.50
C HIS A 271 -18.50 15.70 -12.39
N GLN A 272 -17.93 16.11 -11.26
CA GLN A 272 -17.64 15.25 -10.14
C GLN A 272 -18.32 15.74 -8.86
N LYS A 273 -18.90 14.79 -8.11
CA LYS A 273 -19.56 15.07 -6.84
C LYS A 273 -19.25 13.98 -5.82
N ILE A 274 -18.77 14.38 -4.65
CA ILE A 274 -18.73 13.49 -3.47
C ILE A 274 -20.14 13.40 -2.91
N THR A 275 -20.70 12.21 -2.91
CA THR A 275 -22.06 11.96 -2.43
C THR A 275 -22.09 11.55 -0.97
N GLN A 276 -21.00 10.99 -0.49
CA GLN A 276 -20.83 10.60 0.92
C GLN A 276 -19.36 10.73 1.30
N ILE A 277 -19.09 11.23 2.52
CA ILE A 277 -17.76 11.19 3.12
C ILE A 277 -17.89 11.01 4.63
N THR A 278 -17.02 10.15 5.18
CA THR A 278 -16.89 9.93 6.63
C THR A 278 -15.41 10.07 6.96
N LEU A 279 -15.10 10.97 7.89
CA LEU A 279 -13.74 11.18 8.39
C LEU A 279 -13.48 10.26 9.58
N ASN A 280 -12.25 9.75 9.68
CA ASN A 280 -11.76 8.92 10.77
C ASN A 280 -12.69 7.74 11.14
N PRO A 281 -13.21 6.95 10.14
CA PRO A 281 -14.04 5.79 10.44
C PRO A 281 -13.21 4.69 11.11
N ASP A 282 -13.89 3.77 11.81
CA ASP A 282 -13.26 2.51 12.24
C ASP A 282 -13.11 1.56 11.05
N HIS A 283 -12.00 1.69 10.34
CA HIS A 283 -11.71 0.91 9.15
C HIS A 283 -11.61 -0.59 9.41
N ASP A 284 -11.19 -1.00 10.59
CA ASP A 284 -11.02 -2.42 10.92
C ASP A 284 -12.38 -3.05 11.20
N ALA A 285 -13.27 -2.37 11.95
CA ALA A 285 -14.65 -2.81 12.14
C ALA A 285 -15.44 -2.88 10.81
N LEU A 286 -15.11 -2.00 9.85
CA LEU A 286 -15.74 -1.98 8.53
C LEU A 286 -15.06 -2.92 7.50
N ALA A 287 -14.00 -3.63 7.90
CA ALA A 287 -13.19 -4.45 6.99
C ALA A 287 -12.78 -3.69 5.70
N SER A 288 -12.43 -2.41 5.85
CA SER A 288 -12.24 -1.48 4.73
C SER A 288 -11.13 -1.87 3.76
N PHE A 289 -10.16 -2.66 4.22
CA PHE A 289 -8.98 -3.08 3.46
C PHE A 289 -8.91 -4.60 3.31
N VAL A 290 -10.07 -5.24 3.24
CA VAL A 290 -10.21 -6.65 2.91
C VAL A 290 -10.71 -6.75 1.47
N PRO A 291 -10.03 -7.53 0.59
CA PRO A 291 -10.50 -7.67 -0.78
C PRO A 291 -11.87 -8.35 -0.82
N VAL A 292 -12.77 -7.79 -1.59
CA VAL A 292 -14.07 -8.41 -1.88
C VAL A 292 -13.84 -9.44 -2.99
N THR A 293 -14.08 -10.69 -2.67
CA THR A 293 -13.95 -11.81 -3.61
C THR A 293 -15.23 -12.65 -3.61
N GLU A 294 -15.66 -13.06 -4.79
CA GLU A 294 -16.79 -13.96 -4.99
C GLU A 294 -16.27 -15.39 -5.18
N LYS A 295 -17.07 -16.40 -4.79
CA LYS A 295 -16.72 -17.79 -5.02
C LYS A 295 -16.56 -18.04 -6.52
N GLY A 296 -15.45 -18.66 -6.92
CA GLY A 296 -15.15 -18.92 -8.33
C GLY A 296 -14.20 -17.88 -8.97
N THR A 297 -13.97 -16.72 -8.35
CA THR A 297 -12.98 -15.74 -8.83
C THR A 297 -11.62 -16.41 -9.06
N GLU A 298 -11.03 -16.18 -10.24
CA GLU A 298 -9.66 -16.61 -10.51
C GLU A 298 -8.67 -15.73 -9.72
N ILE A 299 -7.74 -16.36 -9.01
CA ILE A 299 -6.66 -15.68 -8.29
C ILE A 299 -5.37 -15.88 -9.07
N ILE A 300 -4.64 -14.80 -9.31
CA ILE A 300 -3.32 -14.83 -9.94
C ILE A 300 -2.31 -14.19 -8.97
N LEU A 301 -1.34 -14.96 -8.50
CA LEU A 301 -0.25 -14.43 -7.69
C LEU A 301 0.84 -13.82 -8.59
N ASP A 302 1.67 -12.93 -8.05
CA ASP A 302 2.82 -12.35 -8.75
C ASP A 302 3.85 -13.39 -9.23
N SER A 303 3.90 -14.56 -8.58
CA SER A 303 4.66 -15.72 -9.04
C SER A 303 4.10 -16.40 -10.31
N GLY A 304 2.93 -15.97 -10.79
CA GLY A 304 2.19 -16.58 -11.91
C GLY A 304 1.35 -17.79 -11.53
N VAL A 305 1.38 -18.21 -10.27
CA VAL A 305 0.55 -19.33 -9.79
C VAL A 305 -0.92 -18.88 -9.74
N ARG A 306 -1.82 -19.78 -10.16
CA ARG A 306 -3.25 -19.52 -10.27
C ARG A 306 -4.03 -20.43 -9.32
N TYR A 307 -5.06 -19.85 -8.71
CA TYR A 307 -6.02 -20.55 -7.85
C TYR A 307 -7.44 -20.12 -8.19
N THR A 308 -8.41 -20.84 -7.66
CA THR A 308 -9.81 -20.42 -7.61
C THR A 308 -10.14 -20.03 -6.17
N TRP A 309 -10.76 -18.88 -5.96
CA TRP A 309 -11.16 -18.44 -4.63
C TRP A 309 -12.12 -19.43 -3.97
N GLN A 310 -11.81 -19.79 -2.73
CA GLN A 310 -12.60 -20.66 -1.87
C GLN A 310 -12.82 -20.01 -0.51
N GLU A 311 -13.99 -20.24 0.08
CA GLU A 311 -14.27 -19.80 1.43
C GLU A 311 -13.34 -20.49 2.43
N GLY A 312 -12.93 -19.79 3.49
CA GLY A 312 -12.03 -20.36 4.50
C GLY A 312 -10.54 -20.26 4.16
N MET A 313 -10.19 -19.68 3.03
CA MET A 313 -8.80 -19.43 2.62
C MET A 313 -8.34 -18.00 2.89
N GLN A 314 -7.02 -17.80 2.97
CA GLN A 314 -6.37 -16.51 3.17
C GLN A 314 -5.07 -16.39 2.38
N PHE A 315 -4.59 -15.16 2.21
CA PHE A 315 -3.26 -14.88 1.68
C PHE A 315 -2.28 -14.60 2.84
N VAL A 316 -1.14 -15.25 2.82
CA VAL A 316 -0.05 -15.03 3.78
C VAL A 316 1.19 -14.62 3.01
N VAL A 317 1.82 -13.51 3.42
CA VAL A 317 3.13 -13.09 2.90
C VAL A 317 4.20 -13.84 3.68
N ASP A 318 5.05 -14.55 2.97
CA ASP A 318 6.24 -15.15 3.56
C ASP A 318 7.27 -14.04 3.77
N GLU A 319 7.62 -13.75 5.03
CA GLU A 319 8.52 -12.64 5.38
C GLU A 319 9.97 -12.87 4.93
N TRP A 320 10.33 -14.11 4.58
CA TRP A 320 11.67 -14.46 4.11
C TRP A 320 11.91 -14.06 2.65
N ASP A 321 11.02 -14.44 1.76
CA ASP A 321 11.19 -14.24 0.31
C ASP A 321 10.16 -13.29 -0.30
N GLY A 322 9.24 -12.76 0.52
CA GLY A 322 8.17 -11.88 0.09
C GLY A 322 7.09 -12.58 -0.75
N SER A 323 7.16 -13.90 -0.92
CA SER A 323 6.17 -14.63 -1.71
C SER A 323 4.80 -14.67 -1.02
N ILE A 324 3.75 -14.73 -1.82
CA ILE A 324 2.38 -14.88 -1.32
C ILE A 324 1.96 -16.34 -1.42
N LYS A 325 1.41 -16.83 -0.33
CA LYS A 325 0.83 -18.18 -0.25
C LYS A 325 -0.67 -18.09 0.00
N TYR A 326 -1.44 -18.90 -0.71
CA TYR A 326 -2.88 -19.01 -0.53
C TYR A 326 -3.18 -20.29 0.26
N VAL A 327 -3.60 -20.12 1.51
CA VAL A 327 -3.68 -21.20 2.50
C VAL A 327 -4.98 -21.10 3.32
N PRO A 328 -5.40 -22.17 4.01
CA PRO A 328 -6.52 -22.12 4.96
C PRO A 328 -6.33 -21.02 6.03
N LYS A 329 -7.41 -20.40 6.46
CA LYS A 329 -7.38 -19.28 7.46
C LYS A 329 -6.84 -19.68 8.83
N ASP A 330 -6.89 -20.97 9.16
CA ASP A 330 -6.35 -21.52 10.41
C ASP A 330 -4.84 -21.85 10.32
N TRP A 331 -4.19 -21.55 9.18
CA TRP A 331 -2.76 -21.71 9.02
C TRP A 331 -2.05 -20.39 9.35
N ALA A 332 -1.00 -20.49 10.18
CA ALA A 332 -0.16 -19.36 10.55
C ALA A 332 1.30 -19.78 10.61
N ILE A 333 2.22 -18.88 10.21
CA ILE A 333 3.65 -19.05 10.43
C ILE A 333 3.93 -18.65 11.88
N LEU A 334 4.45 -19.58 12.68
CA LEU A 334 4.73 -19.39 14.09
C LEU A 334 6.20 -19.07 14.36
N VAL A 335 7.11 -19.46 13.46
CA VAL A 335 8.55 -19.21 13.58
C VAL A 335 8.88 -17.86 12.94
N ALA A 336 9.59 -17.03 13.69
CA ALA A 336 10.18 -15.80 13.18
C ALA A 336 11.43 -15.44 14.00
N VAL A 337 12.45 -14.89 13.35
CA VAL A 337 13.65 -14.41 14.00
C VAL A 337 13.30 -13.35 15.06
N GLY A 338 13.90 -13.48 16.25
CA GLY A 338 13.61 -12.62 17.41
C GLY A 338 12.39 -13.01 18.23
N LYS A 339 11.61 -14.04 17.83
CA LYS A 339 10.48 -14.57 18.58
C LYS A 339 10.84 -15.88 19.29
N PRO A 340 10.13 -16.24 20.38
CA PRO A 340 10.29 -17.54 21.02
C PRO A 340 10.04 -18.70 20.04
N LEU A 341 10.81 -19.77 20.16
CA LEU A 341 10.52 -21.02 19.46
C LEU A 341 9.10 -21.50 19.82
N PRO A 342 8.30 -21.88 18.82
CA PRO A 342 6.98 -22.46 19.07
C PRO A 342 7.06 -23.73 19.93
N LYS A 343 5.97 -24.09 20.59
CA LYS A 343 5.83 -25.40 21.20
C LYS A 343 5.88 -26.49 20.11
N LEU A 344 6.45 -27.61 20.45
CA LEU A 344 6.56 -28.77 19.54
C LEU A 344 5.21 -29.51 19.37
N ASP A 345 4.09 -28.79 19.45
CA ASP A 345 2.75 -29.38 19.28
C ASP A 345 2.62 -30.02 17.88
N GLY A 346 2.16 -31.28 17.84
CA GLY A 346 2.06 -32.05 16.59
C GLY A 346 3.39 -32.63 16.09
N ILE A 347 4.46 -32.51 16.89
CA ILE A 347 5.74 -33.21 16.64
C ILE A 347 5.97 -34.17 17.81
N GLU A 348 6.01 -35.46 17.51
CA GLU A 348 6.35 -36.48 18.49
C GLU A 348 7.85 -36.48 18.72
N LEU A 349 8.25 -35.88 19.80
CA LEU A 349 9.65 -35.73 20.19
C LEU A 349 9.76 -35.67 21.71
N THR A 350 10.63 -36.53 22.27
CA THR A 350 10.87 -36.53 23.70
C THR A 350 12.09 -35.68 24.03
N LEU A 351 11.84 -34.45 24.55
CA LEU A 351 12.84 -33.58 25.14
C LEU A 351 12.45 -33.29 26.59
N THR A 352 13.37 -33.50 27.53
CA THR A 352 13.13 -33.13 28.91
C THR A 352 13.53 -31.67 29.15
N ALA A 353 12.90 -31.01 30.12
CA ALA A 353 13.27 -29.65 30.50
C ALA A 353 14.76 -29.55 30.89
N GLU A 354 15.31 -30.57 31.59
CA GLU A 354 16.71 -30.62 31.97
C GLU A 354 17.69 -30.69 30.78
N GLN A 355 17.24 -31.27 29.67
CA GLN A 355 18.02 -31.30 28.42
C GLN A 355 18.11 -29.93 27.75
N THR A 356 17.06 -29.12 27.84
CA THR A 356 16.94 -27.85 27.12
C THR A 356 17.29 -26.63 27.96
N GLU A 357 17.32 -26.74 29.30
CA GLU A 357 17.54 -25.63 30.20
C GLU A 357 18.94 -25.00 29.98
N ASN A 358 18.96 -23.67 29.75
CA ASN A 358 20.17 -22.87 29.49
C ASN A 358 21.01 -23.35 28.28
N ARG A 359 20.38 -24.02 27.31
CA ARG A 359 21.04 -24.50 26.09
C ARG A 359 20.37 -23.92 24.85
N ALA A 360 21.17 -23.64 23.85
CA ALA A 360 20.66 -23.33 22.51
C ALA A 360 20.09 -24.58 21.85
N ILE A 361 19.05 -24.43 21.05
CA ILE A 361 18.38 -25.55 20.36
C ILE A 361 18.54 -25.37 18.85
N LEU A 362 19.16 -26.38 18.22
CA LEU A 362 19.22 -26.51 16.76
C LEU A 362 18.19 -27.54 16.32
N LEU A 363 17.12 -27.07 15.65
CA LEU A 363 16.13 -27.94 15.00
C LEU A 363 16.53 -28.15 13.54
N CYS A 364 16.49 -29.41 13.09
CA CYS A 364 16.71 -29.81 11.70
C CYS A 364 15.50 -30.56 11.18
N PHE A 365 14.67 -29.91 10.38
CA PHE A 365 13.62 -30.57 9.62
C PHE A 365 14.24 -31.27 8.40
N LEU A 366 13.92 -32.53 8.20
CA LEU A 366 14.54 -33.37 7.18
C LEU A 366 13.53 -34.31 6.51
N ASP A 367 13.96 -34.91 5.40
CA ASP A 367 13.36 -36.09 4.80
C ASP A 367 14.46 -37.13 4.64
N MET A 368 14.34 -38.24 5.35
CA MET A 368 15.34 -39.30 5.33
C MET A 368 15.56 -39.92 3.95
N ASP A 369 14.60 -39.80 3.04
CA ASP A 369 14.68 -40.33 1.68
C ASP A 369 15.39 -39.38 0.72
N GLN A 370 15.57 -38.10 1.11
CA GLN A 370 16.27 -37.09 0.32
C GLN A 370 17.78 -37.07 0.59
N ARG A 371 18.58 -37.07 -0.47
CA ARG A 371 20.06 -37.06 -0.38
C ARG A 371 20.59 -35.84 0.39
N PRO A 372 20.09 -34.57 0.14
CA PRO A 372 20.55 -33.40 0.89
C PRO A 372 20.30 -33.52 2.40
N SER A 373 19.12 -34.03 2.81
CA SER A 373 18.77 -34.25 4.21
C SER A 373 19.69 -35.26 4.89
N ARG A 374 19.96 -36.39 4.23
CA ARG A 374 20.92 -37.41 4.74
C ARG A 374 22.32 -36.84 4.91
N HIS A 375 22.80 -36.03 3.96
CA HIS A 375 24.10 -35.38 4.04
C HIS A 375 24.15 -34.40 5.24
N CYS A 376 23.13 -33.56 5.40
CA CYS A 376 23.02 -32.63 6.54
C CYS A 376 23.08 -33.38 7.88
N ILE A 377 22.25 -34.41 8.06
CA ILE A 377 22.20 -35.23 9.29
C ILE A 377 23.54 -35.89 9.59
N THR A 378 24.23 -36.41 8.58
CA THR A 378 25.56 -36.99 8.76
C THR A 378 26.57 -35.97 9.28
N GLN A 379 26.56 -34.76 8.75
CA GLN A 379 27.43 -33.68 9.23
C GLN A 379 27.07 -33.24 10.66
N LEU A 380 25.76 -33.14 10.96
CA LEU A 380 25.31 -32.83 12.32
C LEU A 380 25.71 -33.91 13.33
N ALA A 381 25.61 -35.18 12.94
CA ALA A 381 26.03 -36.31 13.78
C ALA A 381 27.53 -36.29 14.10
N GLN A 382 28.37 -35.93 13.13
CA GLN A 382 29.80 -35.77 13.32
C GLN A 382 30.15 -34.62 14.28
N LYS A 383 29.37 -33.52 14.25
CA LYS A 383 29.54 -32.34 15.08
C LYS A 383 28.81 -32.40 16.42
N ALA A 384 27.99 -33.43 16.67
CA ALA A 384 27.06 -33.45 17.80
C ALA A 384 27.76 -33.34 19.17
N ALA A 385 28.92 -34.01 19.37
CA ALA A 385 29.69 -33.93 20.61
C ALA A 385 30.23 -32.52 20.85
N GLU A 386 30.83 -31.90 19.84
CA GLU A 386 31.36 -30.53 19.90
C GLU A 386 30.21 -29.51 20.15
N LEU A 387 29.10 -29.62 19.45
CA LEU A 387 27.93 -28.74 19.63
C LEU A 387 27.39 -28.84 21.07
N LYS A 388 27.33 -30.06 21.62
CA LYS A 388 26.91 -30.30 23.01
C LYS A 388 27.85 -29.62 24.02
N GLU A 389 29.14 -29.68 23.81
CA GLU A 389 30.16 -28.98 24.65
C GLU A 389 29.98 -27.45 24.54
N ARG A 390 29.62 -26.96 23.37
CA ARG A 390 29.33 -25.55 23.13
C ARG A 390 27.96 -25.12 23.65
N GLY A 391 27.20 -26.05 24.29
CA GLY A 391 25.88 -25.76 24.87
C GLY A 391 24.74 -25.72 23.84
N VAL A 392 24.92 -26.38 22.71
CA VAL A 392 23.86 -26.51 21.65
C VAL A 392 23.32 -27.94 21.64
N ILE A 393 22.01 -28.09 21.69
CA ILE A 393 21.33 -29.37 21.52
C ILE A 393 20.86 -29.46 20.08
N VAL A 394 21.21 -30.54 19.43
CA VAL A 394 20.69 -30.87 18.10
C VAL A 394 19.45 -31.75 18.24
N VAL A 395 18.42 -31.42 17.48
CA VAL A 395 17.15 -32.14 17.39
C VAL A 395 16.79 -32.26 15.92
N ALA A 396 16.48 -33.46 15.49
CA ALA A 396 16.01 -33.70 14.12
C ALA A 396 14.50 -33.98 14.11
N VAL A 397 13.82 -33.53 13.06
CA VAL A 397 12.37 -33.77 12.85
C VAL A 397 12.17 -34.29 11.44
N GLN A 398 11.69 -35.53 11.35
CA GLN A 398 11.25 -36.11 10.08
C GLN A 398 9.99 -35.38 9.61
N ALA A 399 10.10 -34.64 8.51
CA ALA A 399 9.10 -33.72 8.01
C ALA A 399 8.26 -34.28 6.85
N THR A 400 8.26 -35.61 6.68
CA THR A 400 7.38 -36.34 5.76
C THR A 400 6.81 -37.56 6.51
N GLN A 401 5.70 -38.08 6.01
CA GLN A 401 5.11 -39.29 6.61
C GLN A 401 6.07 -40.46 6.49
N VAL A 402 6.31 -41.15 7.59
CA VAL A 402 7.14 -42.37 7.65
C VAL A 402 6.62 -43.25 8.79
N GLU A 403 6.75 -44.56 8.63
CA GLU A 403 6.46 -45.50 9.72
C GLU A 403 7.52 -45.36 10.83
N GLU A 404 7.09 -45.32 12.09
CA GLU A 404 7.96 -45.17 13.28
C GLU A 404 9.11 -46.18 13.29
N LYS A 405 8.80 -47.47 12.96
CA LYS A 405 9.79 -48.52 12.85
C LYS A 405 10.86 -48.19 11.82
N THR A 406 10.47 -47.71 10.66
CA THR A 406 11.38 -47.35 9.57
C THR A 406 12.31 -46.22 9.98
N LEU A 407 11.77 -45.20 10.64
CA LEU A 407 12.56 -44.08 11.17
C LEU A 407 13.52 -44.54 12.26
N SER A 408 13.09 -45.40 13.19
CA SER A 408 13.93 -45.96 14.25
C SER A 408 15.07 -46.82 13.68
N ASP A 409 14.78 -47.69 12.70
CA ASP A 409 15.79 -48.52 12.05
C ASP A 409 16.81 -47.66 11.27
N TRP A 410 16.34 -46.61 10.61
CA TRP A 410 17.20 -45.65 9.91
C TRP A 410 18.11 -44.89 10.89
N THR A 411 17.57 -44.40 12.01
CA THR A 411 18.31 -43.67 13.06
C THR A 411 19.43 -44.54 13.64
N LYS A 412 19.15 -45.82 13.90
CA LYS A 412 20.15 -46.77 14.37
C LYS A 412 21.20 -47.06 13.30
N LYS A 413 20.78 -47.28 12.06
CA LYS A 413 21.67 -47.56 10.93
C LYS A 413 22.72 -46.47 10.71
N TYR A 414 22.32 -45.22 10.88
CA TYR A 414 23.20 -44.06 10.68
C TYR A 414 23.86 -43.55 11.97
N ASN A 415 23.68 -44.25 13.11
CA ASN A 415 24.23 -43.93 14.42
C ASN A 415 24.00 -42.42 14.81
N ILE A 416 22.75 -41.97 14.66
CA ILE A 416 22.41 -40.57 14.95
C ILE A 416 22.40 -40.37 16.47
N PRO A 417 23.26 -39.45 17.02
CA PRO A 417 23.49 -39.35 18.47
C PRO A 417 22.59 -38.40 19.20
N PHE A 418 21.55 -37.86 18.54
CA PHE A 418 20.61 -36.89 19.08
C PHE A 418 19.15 -37.33 18.83
N PRO A 419 18.17 -36.74 19.53
CA PRO A 419 16.76 -37.06 19.36
C PRO A 419 16.28 -36.81 17.94
N VAL A 420 15.50 -37.77 17.42
CA VAL A 420 14.81 -37.67 16.13
C VAL A 420 13.33 -37.87 16.39
N GLY A 421 12.54 -36.88 16.09
CA GLY A 421 11.10 -36.91 16.15
C GLY A 421 10.45 -36.98 14.79
N THR A 422 9.12 -37.10 14.77
CA THR A 422 8.31 -37.08 13.55
C THR A 422 7.10 -36.18 13.72
N ILE A 423 6.62 -35.62 12.61
CA ILE A 423 5.35 -34.89 12.59
C ILE A 423 4.21 -35.87 12.64
N THR A 424 3.38 -35.80 13.69
CA THR A 424 2.20 -36.67 13.90
C THR A 424 0.88 -35.99 13.52
N ALA A 425 0.89 -34.67 13.40
CA ALA A 425 -0.24 -33.87 12.93
C ALA A 425 -0.25 -33.74 11.40
N ASP A 426 -1.04 -32.82 10.86
CA ASP A 426 -1.00 -32.48 9.45
C ASP A 426 0.40 -31.98 9.07
N VAL A 427 1.10 -32.75 8.22
CA VAL A 427 2.49 -32.49 7.82
C VAL A 427 2.66 -31.15 7.13
N GLU A 428 1.76 -30.83 6.18
CA GLU A 428 1.83 -29.59 5.41
C GLU A 428 1.56 -28.36 6.29
N LYS A 429 0.55 -28.45 7.16
CA LYS A 429 0.24 -27.39 8.13
C LYS A 429 1.38 -27.18 9.11
N THR A 430 1.97 -28.26 9.62
CA THR A 430 3.08 -28.18 10.58
C THR A 430 4.33 -27.59 9.91
N ARG A 431 4.69 -28.05 8.72
CA ARG A 431 5.80 -27.47 7.95
C ARG A 431 5.58 -25.98 7.68
N PHE A 432 4.37 -25.60 7.28
CA PHE A 432 4.01 -24.21 7.09
C PHE A 432 4.16 -23.38 8.38
N ALA A 433 3.65 -23.89 9.49
CA ALA A 433 3.73 -23.22 10.80
C ALA A 433 5.18 -23.03 11.27
N TRP A 434 6.06 -23.96 10.95
CA TRP A 434 7.49 -23.90 11.27
C TRP A 434 8.33 -23.17 10.20
N GLY A 435 7.71 -22.58 9.17
CA GLY A 435 8.42 -21.87 8.11
C GLY A 435 9.32 -22.76 7.25
N VAL A 436 9.11 -24.07 7.23
CA VAL A 436 9.94 -25.06 6.50
C VAL A 436 9.65 -24.97 5.00
N ARG A 437 10.59 -24.40 4.23
CA ARG A 437 10.43 -24.14 2.78
C ARG A 437 11.07 -25.20 1.91
N SER A 438 12.15 -25.78 2.39
CA SER A 438 12.88 -26.88 1.73
C SER A 438 13.38 -27.86 2.77
N LEU A 439 13.85 -29.02 2.34
CA LEU A 439 14.48 -29.99 3.23
C LEU A 439 15.90 -30.29 2.75
N PRO A 440 16.91 -30.26 3.66
CA PRO A 440 16.80 -29.97 5.09
C PRO A 440 16.54 -28.50 5.39
N TRP A 441 15.93 -28.20 6.55
CA TRP A 441 15.72 -26.84 7.05
C TRP A 441 16.22 -26.71 8.48
N LEU A 442 17.13 -25.79 8.73
CA LEU A 442 17.74 -25.55 10.03
C LEU A 442 17.14 -24.34 10.70
N ILE A 443 16.83 -24.44 12.00
CA ILE A 443 16.36 -23.34 12.85
C ILE A 443 17.21 -23.35 14.12
N LEU A 444 17.84 -22.25 14.46
CA LEU A 444 18.67 -22.15 15.65
C LEU A 444 18.10 -21.11 16.63
N GLY A 445 17.70 -21.60 17.82
CA GLY A 445 17.28 -20.81 18.95
C GLY A 445 18.40 -20.66 19.97
N ASP A 446 18.45 -19.50 20.64
CA ASP A 446 19.40 -19.24 21.73
C ASP A 446 19.04 -19.96 23.04
N LYS A 447 19.83 -19.71 24.11
CA LYS A 447 19.61 -20.28 25.46
C LYS A 447 18.29 -19.87 26.12
N LYS A 448 17.63 -18.82 25.60
CA LYS A 448 16.28 -18.38 26.00
C LYS A 448 15.21 -18.94 25.08
N HIS A 449 15.59 -19.81 24.16
CA HIS A 449 14.75 -20.39 23.10
C HIS A 449 14.12 -19.32 22.19
N VAL A 450 14.83 -18.21 21.94
CA VAL A 450 14.44 -17.22 20.94
C VAL A 450 15.11 -17.59 19.63
N VAL A 451 14.34 -17.65 18.54
CA VAL A 451 14.85 -17.92 17.18
C VAL A 451 15.85 -16.83 16.81
N ARG A 452 17.05 -17.22 16.42
CA ARG A 452 18.12 -16.30 16.01
C ARG A 452 18.40 -16.35 14.52
N VAL A 453 18.27 -17.52 13.94
CA VAL A 453 18.45 -17.74 12.51
C VAL A 453 17.65 -18.97 12.05
N GLU A 454 17.17 -18.92 10.83
CA GLU A 454 16.50 -20.05 10.16
C GLU A 454 16.93 -20.14 8.68
N GLY A 455 16.77 -21.29 8.07
CA GLY A 455 16.98 -21.49 6.63
C GLY A 455 18.44 -21.45 6.16
N PHE A 456 19.39 -21.64 7.05
CA PHE A 456 20.82 -21.62 6.74
C PHE A 456 21.38 -23.00 6.42
N ALA A 457 22.54 -23.05 5.76
CA ALA A 457 23.22 -24.32 5.45
C ALA A 457 24.02 -24.85 6.65
N VAL A 458 24.17 -26.18 6.74
CA VAL A 458 24.97 -26.80 7.82
C VAL A 458 26.44 -26.35 7.82
N SER A 459 26.96 -25.90 6.68
CA SER A 459 28.31 -25.32 6.57
C SER A 459 28.45 -23.96 7.28
N GLU A 460 27.34 -23.24 7.50
CA GLU A 460 27.30 -21.94 8.17
C GLU A 460 27.12 -22.08 9.69
N LEU A 461 26.78 -23.27 10.17
CA LEU A 461 26.38 -23.55 11.56
C LEU A 461 27.39 -23.03 12.59
N ASP A 462 28.68 -23.23 12.37
CA ASP A 462 29.71 -22.79 13.32
C ASP A 462 29.73 -21.28 13.50
N GLY A 463 29.59 -20.54 12.40
CA GLY A 463 29.48 -19.08 12.41
C GLY A 463 28.22 -18.62 13.13
N GLU A 464 27.08 -19.27 12.91
CA GLU A 464 25.82 -18.92 13.57
C GLU A 464 25.88 -19.17 15.09
N VAL A 465 26.46 -20.28 15.50
CA VAL A 465 26.65 -20.61 16.93
C VAL A 465 27.55 -19.58 17.61
N GLU A 466 28.62 -19.12 16.98
CA GLU A 466 29.50 -18.08 17.55
C GLU A 466 28.79 -16.71 17.62
N ARG A 467 28.03 -16.33 16.60
CA ARG A 467 27.22 -15.08 16.62
C ARG A 467 26.23 -15.05 17.80
N ILE A 468 25.54 -16.15 18.03
CA ILE A 468 24.60 -16.25 19.16
C ILE A 468 25.31 -16.13 20.50
N LYS A 469 26.51 -16.72 20.65
CA LYS A 469 27.32 -16.59 21.88
C LYS A 469 27.78 -15.16 22.11
N ALA A 470 28.14 -14.45 21.04
CA ALA A 470 28.55 -13.04 21.10
C ALA A 470 27.36 -12.08 21.40
N GLY A 471 26.13 -12.57 21.38
CA GLY A 471 24.90 -11.75 21.55
C GLY A 471 24.52 -10.93 20.34
N GLU A 472 25.09 -11.22 19.16
CA GLU A 472 24.77 -10.56 17.91
C GLU A 472 23.47 -11.14 17.33
N VAL A 473 22.49 -10.29 17.08
CA VAL A 473 21.23 -10.64 16.41
C VAL A 473 21.39 -10.27 14.93
N GLN A 474 21.03 -11.17 14.02
CA GLN A 474 20.90 -10.79 12.60
C GLN A 474 19.87 -9.68 12.47
N PRO A 475 20.16 -8.60 11.73
CA PRO A 475 19.23 -7.50 11.50
C PRO A 475 18.03 -7.89 10.64
#